data_71b53aa29f527c7eae6f764c9f7ea934
#
_entry.id   71b53aa29f527c7eae6f764c9f7ea934
#
_cell.length_a   1.000
_cell.length_b   1.000
_cell.length_c   1.000
_cell.angle_alpha   90.00
_cell.angle_beta   90.00
_cell.angle_gamma   90.00
#
_symmetry.space_group_name_H-M   'P 1'
#
loop_
_entity.id
_entity.type
_entity.pdbx_description
1 polymer ?
#
loop_
_entity_poly.entity_id
_entity_poly.type
_entity_poly.pdbx_seq_one_letter_code
_entity_poly.pdbx_strand_id
1 'polypeptide(L)'
;CLITKTDINPFFVKMKEGALAKSEELGIKLSTFAGKIDGDHETQVKAVETCIASGAKGILIAASDTKAITTPLQQARDAGILVIALDTPLEPITAADSTFATDNFKAGLLIGQWAAASFGDTSKAIIAMLNLNISQPSVDVLRDQGFLTGFGIDTKDITKWGDEDDPRIVGNETTNGNEEGGRNAMEKLLQKN
;
A
#
# COMPACT_ATOMS: atom_id res chain seq x y z
N CYS A 1 13.53 0.16 14.56
CA CYS A 1 13.42 -0.67 13.35
C CYS A 1 12.73 0.09 12.23
N LEU A 2 13.16 -0.14 10.99
CA LEU A 2 12.41 0.21 9.77
C LEU A 2 12.06 -1.09 9.03
N ILE A 3 10.78 -1.28 8.71
CA ILE A 3 10.28 -2.45 7.98
C ILE A 3 9.56 -1.96 6.74
N THR A 4 10.10 -2.26 5.55
CA THR A 4 9.53 -1.86 4.25
C THR A 4 8.87 -3.04 3.55
N LYS A 5 8.07 -2.77 2.49
CA LYS A 5 7.42 -3.84 1.72
C LYS A 5 8.44 -4.67 0.93
N THR A 6 9.41 -4.00 0.30
CA THR A 6 10.51 -4.64 -0.44
C THR A 6 11.78 -3.82 -0.33
N ASP A 7 12.91 -4.40 -0.72
CA ASP A 7 14.21 -3.73 -0.83
C ASP A 7 14.66 -3.48 -2.29
N ILE A 8 13.80 -3.81 -3.26
CA ILE A 8 14.06 -3.64 -4.70
C ILE A 8 13.27 -2.49 -5.32
N ASN A 9 12.10 -2.13 -4.77
CA ASN A 9 11.32 -1.00 -5.27
C ASN A 9 12.04 0.32 -4.91
N PRO A 10 12.35 1.19 -5.90
CA PRO A 10 13.11 2.43 -5.69
C PRO A 10 12.51 3.35 -4.62
N PHE A 11 11.17 3.34 -4.45
CA PHE A 11 10.49 4.12 -3.42
C PHE A 11 10.92 3.67 -2.00
N PHE A 12 10.90 2.36 -1.72
CA PHE A 12 11.31 1.85 -0.41
C PHE A 12 12.81 1.88 -0.20
N VAL A 13 13.60 1.73 -1.28
CA VAL A 13 15.06 1.95 -1.23
C VAL A 13 15.35 3.38 -0.77
N LYS A 14 14.67 4.38 -1.35
CA LYS A 14 14.85 5.79 -0.98
C LYS A 14 14.38 6.10 0.43
N MET A 15 13.28 5.49 0.87
CA MET A 15 12.79 5.58 2.25
C MET A 15 13.86 5.06 3.24
N LYS A 16 14.45 3.90 2.96
CA LYS A 16 15.52 3.30 3.76
C LYS A 16 16.77 4.18 3.82
N GLU A 17 17.21 4.72 2.68
CA GLU A 17 18.35 5.64 2.62
C GLU A 17 18.12 6.88 3.50
N GLY A 18 16.94 7.50 3.39
CA GLY A 18 16.58 8.66 4.20
C GLY A 18 16.53 8.36 5.69
N ALA A 19 15.99 7.18 6.07
CA ALA A 19 15.95 6.75 7.46
C ALA A 19 17.36 6.46 8.02
N LEU A 20 18.23 5.83 7.24
CA LEU A 20 19.63 5.57 7.63
C LEU A 20 20.39 6.89 7.83
N ALA A 21 20.31 7.82 6.88
CA ALA A 21 20.95 9.12 7.00
C ALA A 21 20.49 9.89 8.25
N LYS A 22 19.16 9.86 8.52
CA LYS A 22 18.63 10.53 9.71
C LYS A 22 18.99 9.83 11.02
N SER A 23 19.09 8.50 11.01
CA SER A 23 19.54 7.76 12.20
C SER A 23 20.99 8.06 12.57
N GLU A 24 21.84 8.23 11.56
CA GLU A 24 23.25 8.66 11.76
C GLU A 24 23.32 10.08 12.36
N GLU A 25 22.58 11.02 11.78
CA GLU A 25 22.49 12.41 12.28
C GLU A 25 22.05 12.48 13.75
N LEU A 26 21.08 11.64 14.12
CA LEU A 26 20.49 11.61 15.46
C LEU A 26 21.25 10.70 16.45
N GLY A 27 22.27 9.95 16.01
CA GLY A 27 22.98 8.98 16.83
C GLY A 27 22.10 7.79 17.26
N ILE A 28 21.07 7.43 16.45
CA ILE A 28 20.13 6.34 16.74
C ILE A 28 20.58 5.08 16.00
N LYS A 29 20.57 3.94 16.68
CA LYS A 29 20.79 2.64 16.04
C LYS A 29 19.55 2.23 15.28
N LEU A 30 19.62 2.08 13.97
CA LEU A 30 18.54 1.65 13.09
C LEU A 30 18.80 0.26 12.53
N SER A 31 17.88 -0.68 12.76
CA SER A 31 17.83 -1.99 12.08
C SER A 31 16.80 -1.93 10.95
N THR A 32 17.15 -2.42 9.77
CA THR A 32 16.26 -2.37 8.59
C THR A 32 15.88 -3.77 8.13
N PHE A 33 14.62 -3.96 7.78
CA PHE A 33 14.03 -5.20 7.28
C PHE A 33 13.15 -4.90 6.08
N ALA A 34 12.95 -5.89 5.22
CA ALA A 34 12.04 -5.79 4.09
C ALA A 34 11.39 -7.14 3.79
N GLY A 35 10.18 -7.14 3.24
CA GLY A 35 9.59 -8.29 2.60
C GLY A 35 10.35 -8.64 1.31
N LYS A 36 10.17 -9.85 0.80
CA LYS A 36 10.79 -10.32 -0.46
C LYS A 36 10.09 -9.72 -1.69
N ILE A 37 8.76 -9.59 -1.59
CA ILE A 37 7.87 -9.03 -2.61
C ILE A 37 6.79 -8.19 -1.93
N ASP A 38 6.10 -7.34 -2.68
CA ASP A 38 4.87 -6.70 -2.16
C ASP A 38 3.83 -7.79 -1.85
N GLY A 39 3.21 -7.72 -0.67
CA GLY A 39 2.31 -8.76 -0.16
C GLY A 39 2.98 -9.83 0.73
N ASP A 40 4.30 -9.83 0.88
CA ASP A 40 5.01 -10.75 1.80
C ASP A 40 4.89 -10.27 3.26
N HIS A 41 3.68 -10.45 3.83
CA HIS A 41 3.41 -10.09 5.22
C HIS A 41 4.10 -11.02 6.22
N GLU A 42 4.33 -12.29 5.89
CA GLU A 42 4.97 -13.25 6.81
C GLU A 42 6.40 -12.83 7.17
N THR A 43 7.17 -12.34 6.20
CA THR A 43 8.52 -11.83 6.48
C THR A 43 8.44 -10.56 7.32
N GLN A 44 7.43 -9.70 7.13
CA GLN A 44 7.24 -8.51 7.96
C GLN A 44 6.82 -8.87 9.41
N VAL A 45 5.98 -9.88 9.61
CA VAL A 45 5.65 -10.39 10.95
C VAL A 45 6.93 -10.83 11.69
N LYS A 46 7.78 -11.64 11.06
CA LYS A 46 9.07 -12.07 11.63
C LYS A 46 10.00 -10.89 11.94
N ALA A 47 9.97 -9.84 11.12
CA ALA A 47 10.72 -8.62 11.36
C ALA A 47 10.22 -7.89 12.62
N VAL A 48 8.89 -7.77 12.81
CA VAL A 48 8.30 -7.19 14.03
C VAL A 48 8.71 -8.00 15.27
N GLU A 49 8.59 -9.33 15.23
CA GLU A 49 9.02 -10.21 16.31
C GLU A 49 10.51 -10.03 16.64
N THR A 50 11.36 -9.91 15.63
CA THR A 50 12.79 -9.64 15.79
C THR A 50 13.04 -8.29 16.46
N CYS A 51 12.28 -7.26 16.10
CA CYS A 51 12.36 -5.94 16.70
C CYS A 51 11.94 -5.97 18.18
N ILE A 52 10.88 -6.69 18.52
CA ILE A 52 10.45 -6.91 19.91
C ILE A 52 11.57 -7.61 20.70
N ALA A 53 12.06 -8.73 20.18
CA ALA A 53 13.09 -9.53 20.86
C ALA A 53 14.41 -8.77 21.06
N SER A 54 14.75 -7.85 20.14
CA SER A 54 15.95 -7.01 20.25
C SER A 54 15.79 -5.80 21.19
N GLY A 55 14.61 -5.59 21.76
CA GLY A 55 14.33 -4.47 22.65
C GLY A 55 14.27 -3.12 21.95
N ALA A 56 13.82 -3.11 20.69
CA ALA A 56 13.62 -1.88 19.93
C ALA A 56 12.73 -0.88 20.68
N LYS A 57 12.96 0.41 20.51
CA LYS A 57 12.16 1.48 21.11
C LYS A 57 11.07 2.01 20.19
N GLY A 58 11.22 1.77 18.89
CA GLY A 58 10.24 2.15 17.88
C GLY A 58 10.32 1.25 16.66
N ILE A 59 9.18 1.09 16.00
CA ILE A 59 9.02 0.40 14.72
C ILE A 59 8.37 1.38 13.74
N LEU A 60 9.05 1.62 12.63
CA LEU A 60 8.53 2.32 11.46
C LEU A 60 8.17 1.25 10.43
N ILE A 61 6.94 1.17 9.96
CA ILE A 61 6.49 0.10 9.06
C ILE A 61 5.66 0.60 7.90
N ALA A 62 6.03 0.18 6.67
CA ALA A 62 5.17 0.21 5.50
C ALA A 62 4.59 -1.19 5.28
N ALA A 63 3.34 -1.41 5.71
CA ALA A 63 2.74 -2.74 5.76
C ALA A 63 2.37 -3.29 4.37
N SER A 64 2.71 -4.55 4.10
CA SER A 64 2.27 -5.29 2.90
C SER A 64 0.83 -5.76 3.01
N ASP A 65 0.39 -6.16 4.22
CA ASP A 65 -0.99 -6.47 4.56
C ASP A 65 -1.40 -5.63 5.76
N THR A 66 -2.37 -4.73 5.57
CA THR A 66 -2.78 -3.73 6.54
C THR A 66 -3.58 -4.28 7.72
N LYS A 67 -4.14 -5.48 7.56
CA LYS A 67 -4.93 -6.20 8.59
C LYS A 67 -4.11 -7.25 9.32
N ALA A 68 -3.44 -8.13 8.57
CA ALA A 68 -2.70 -9.25 9.15
C ALA A 68 -1.55 -8.81 10.07
N ILE A 69 -0.92 -7.66 9.80
CA ILE A 69 0.19 -7.14 10.59
C ILE A 69 -0.23 -6.54 11.95
N THR A 70 -1.52 -6.29 12.15
CA THR A 70 -1.99 -5.56 13.35
C THR A 70 -1.76 -6.32 14.65
N THR A 71 -1.93 -7.64 14.66
CA THR A 71 -1.70 -8.47 15.86
C THR A 71 -0.24 -8.41 16.35
N PRO A 72 0.80 -8.67 15.53
CA PRO A 72 2.17 -8.52 15.97
C PRO A 72 2.55 -7.09 16.34
N LEU A 73 1.97 -6.07 15.67
CA LEU A 73 2.20 -4.68 16.06
C LEU A 73 1.55 -4.33 17.40
N GLN A 74 0.38 -4.91 17.72
CA GLN A 74 -0.20 -4.75 19.05
C GLN A 74 0.71 -5.35 20.12
N GLN A 75 1.30 -6.52 19.87
CA GLN A 75 2.29 -7.11 20.80
C GLN A 75 3.51 -6.18 20.99
N ALA A 76 3.97 -5.52 19.95
CA ALA A 76 5.05 -4.53 20.06
C ALA A 76 4.62 -3.34 20.94
N ARG A 77 3.40 -2.82 20.76
CA ARG A 77 2.86 -1.72 21.59
C ARG A 77 2.68 -2.14 23.05
N ASP A 78 2.20 -3.36 23.31
CA ASP A 78 2.07 -3.90 24.65
C ASP A 78 3.44 -4.06 25.36
N ALA A 79 4.51 -4.25 24.58
CA ALA A 79 5.90 -4.24 25.05
C ALA A 79 6.48 -2.83 25.21
N GLY A 80 5.68 -1.77 25.01
CA GLY A 80 6.08 -0.38 25.15
C GLY A 80 6.89 0.17 23.97
N ILE A 81 6.78 -0.46 22.80
CA ILE A 81 7.46 -0.03 21.55
C ILE A 81 6.53 0.91 20.80
N LEU A 82 7.02 2.08 20.41
CA LEU A 82 6.30 3.04 19.58
C LEU A 82 6.13 2.46 18.16
N VAL A 83 4.91 2.45 17.62
CA VAL A 83 4.60 1.97 16.27
C VAL A 83 4.14 3.11 15.40
N ILE A 84 4.86 3.35 14.30
CA ILE A 84 4.53 4.38 13.30
C ILE A 84 4.32 3.71 11.95
N ALA A 85 3.12 3.85 11.39
CA ALA A 85 2.83 3.43 10.03
C ALA A 85 3.33 4.49 9.02
N LEU A 86 4.03 4.02 7.98
CA LEU A 86 4.55 4.84 6.89
C LEU A 86 3.88 4.42 5.58
N ASP A 87 3.57 5.39 4.71
CA ASP A 87 3.01 5.18 3.37
C ASP A 87 1.63 4.50 3.37
N THR A 88 1.48 3.39 4.07
CA THR A 88 0.29 2.53 4.03
C THR A 88 -0.40 2.52 5.39
N PRO A 89 -1.55 3.21 5.55
CA PRO A 89 -2.35 3.19 6.78
C PRO A 89 -2.77 1.77 7.17
N LEU A 90 -2.71 1.46 8.46
CA LEU A 90 -3.18 0.17 8.99
C LEU A 90 -4.71 0.13 9.11
N GLU A 91 -5.26 -1.07 9.17
CA GLU A 91 -6.70 -1.30 9.38
C GLU A 91 -6.94 -2.17 10.62
N PRO A 92 -7.44 -1.56 11.72
CA PRO A 92 -7.82 -0.15 11.86
C PRO A 92 -6.60 0.80 11.96
N ILE A 93 -6.78 2.07 11.61
CA ILE A 93 -5.72 3.09 11.66
C ILE A 93 -5.14 3.25 13.06
N THR A 94 -5.92 2.95 14.09
CA THR A 94 -5.53 2.99 15.51
C THR A 94 -4.57 1.87 15.91
N ALA A 95 -4.26 0.92 15.01
CA ALA A 95 -3.24 -0.11 15.24
C ALA A 95 -1.81 0.47 15.26
N ALA A 96 -1.59 1.68 14.75
CA ALA A 96 -0.37 2.45 14.93
C ALA A 96 -0.59 3.64 15.87
N ASP A 97 0.47 4.10 16.54
CA ASP A 97 0.45 5.30 17.38
C ASP A 97 0.40 6.58 16.54
N SER A 98 0.94 6.52 15.32
CA SER A 98 0.85 7.58 14.32
C SER A 98 0.97 7.00 12.91
N THR A 99 0.44 7.71 11.92
CA THR A 99 0.52 7.35 10.50
C THR A 99 0.98 8.54 9.68
N PHE A 100 1.98 8.32 8.83
CA PHE A 100 2.46 9.29 7.84
C PHE A 100 2.26 8.69 6.44
N ALA A 101 1.27 9.19 5.72
CA ALA A 101 0.92 8.69 4.40
C ALA A 101 0.41 9.82 3.49
N THR A 102 0.42 9.58 2.20
CA THR A 102 -0.32 10.39 1.23
C THR A 102 -1.82 10.22 1.47
N ASP A 103 -2.60 11.26 1.22
CA ASP A 103 -4.06 11.14 1.07
C ASP A 103 -4.35 10.39 -0.24
N ASN A 104 -4.34 9.06 -0.16
CA ASN A 104 -4.42 8.18 -1.32
C ASN A 104 -5.80 8.23 -2.00
N PHE A 105 -6.87 8.44 -1.23
CA PHE A 105 -8.20 8.64 -1.82
C PHE A 105 -8.24 9.91 -2.65
N LYS A 106 -7.72 11.03 -2.10
CA LYS A 106 -7.66 12.29 -2.83
C LYS A 106 -6.77 12.22 -4.07
N ALA A 107 -5.65 11.49 -3.99
CA ALA A 107 -4.78 11.28 -5.15
C ALA A 107 -5.53 10.55 -6.28
N GLY A 108 -6.25 9.47 -5.95
CA GLY A 108 -7.13 8.76 -6.88
C GLY A 108 -8.25 9.66 -7.42
N LEU A 109 -8.93 10.40 -6.55
CA LEU A 109 -10.02 11.32 -6.92
C LEU A 109 -9.56 12.35 -7.95
N LEU A 110 -8.42 12.98 -7.72
CA LEU A 110 -7.90 14.03 -8.61
C LEU A 110 -7.54 13.46 -9.99
N ILE A 111 -6.90 12.30 -10.06
CA ILE A 111 -6.57 11.70 -11.36
C ILE A 111 -7.81 11.16 -12.07
N GLY A 112 -8.81 10.65 -11.33
CA GLY A 112 -10.11 10.25 -11.90
C GLY A 112 -10.86 11.43 -12.49
N GLN A 113 -10.93 12.56 -11.80
CA GLN A 113 -11.53 13.79 -12.31
C GLN A 113 -10.81 14.32 -13.56
N TRP A 114 -9.47 14.31 -13.55
CA TRP A 114 -8.68 14.70 -14.71
C TRP A 114 -8.92 13.79 -15.90
N ALA A 115 -8.96 12.47 -15.68
CA ALA A 115 -9.22 11.48 -16.72
C ALA A 115 -10.62 11.67 -17.33
N ALA A 116 -11.66 11.85 -16.50
CA ALA A 116 -13.01 12.11 -16.96
C ALA A 116 -13.10 13.37 -17.83
N ALA A 117 -12.48 14.47 -17.36
CA ALA A 117 -12.44 15.74 -18.11
C ALA A 117 -11.66 15.61 -19.44
N SER A 118 -10.57 14.85 -19.44
CA SER A 118 -9.73 14.63 -20.65
C SER A 118 -10.41 13.72 -21.68
N PHE A 119 -11.20 12.76 -21.21
CA PHE A 119 -11.93 11.82 -22.08
C PHE A 119 -13.12 12.49 -22.79
N GLY A 120 -13.76 13.45 -22.16
CA GLY A 120 -14.95 14.15 -22.64
C GLY A 120 -16.20 13.27 -22.55
N ASP A 121 -16.40 12.33 -23.47
CA ASP A 121 -17.51 11.36 -23.44
C ASP A 121 -17.09 10.10 -22.66
N THR A 122 -17.25 10.13 -21.35
CA THR A 122 -16.87 9.03 -20.45
C THR A 122 -17.67 7.74 -20.66
N SER A 123 -18.81 7.79 -21.41
CA SER A 123 -19.62 6.58 -21.68
C SER A 123 -18.89 5.57 -22.56
N LYS A 124 -17.86 6.00 -23.28
CA LYS A 124 -17.04 5.17 -24.18
C LYS A 124 -15.70 4.76 -23.59
N ALA A 125 -15.46 5.09 -22.32
CA ALA A 125 -14.21 4.74 -21.67
C ALA A 125 -14.08 3.22 -21.51
N ILE A 126 -12.86 2.72 -21.66
CA ILE A 126 -12.48 1.34 -21.34
C ILE A 126 -11.43 1.44 -20.23
N ILE A 127 -11.75 0.92 -19.07
CA ILE A 127 -10.94 1.05 -17.86
C ILE A 127 -10.41 -0.32 -17.44
N ALA A 128 -9.10 -0.43 -17.34
CA ALA A 128 -8.38 -1.60 -16.84
C ALA A 128 -7.73 -1.22 -15.50
N MET A 129 -8.05 -1.95 -14.43
CA MET A 129 -7.52 -1.69 -13.09
C MET A 129 -6.30 -2.56 -12.83
N LEU A 130 -5.19 -1.92 -12.46
CA LEU A 130 -3.92 -2.56 -12.13
C LEU A 130 -3.65 -2.40 -10.63
N ASN A 131 -3.98 -3.40 -9.85
CA ASN A 131 -3.98 -3.34 -8.40
C ASN A 131 -2.69 -3.92 -7.81
N LEU A 132 -2.36 -3.60 -6.56
CA LEU A 132 -1.10 -4.04 -5.95
C LEU A 132 -1.06 -5.54 -5.74
N ASN A 133 -1.93 -6.07 -4.87
CA ASN A 133 -1.95 -7.48 -4.52
C ASN A 133 -3.29 -7.90 -3.92
N ILE A 134 -3.49 -9.22 -3.79
CA ILE A 134 -4.76 -9.81 -3.35
C ILE A 134 -5.15 -9.52 -1.89
N SER A 135 -4.25 -9.03 -1.05
CA SER A 135 -4.59 -8.64 0.33
C SER A 135 -5.35 -7.32 0.39
N GLN A 136 -5.45 -6.62 -0.74
CA GLN A 136 -6.14 -5.33 -0.87
C GLN A 136 -5.68 -4.32 0.19
N PRO A 137 -4.37 -3.97 0.22
CA PRO A 137 -3.86 -3.04 1.22
C PRO A 137 -4.54 -1.66 1.08
N SER A 138 -4.73 -0.96 2.17
CA SER A 138 -5.49 0.30 2.23
C SER A 138 -5.04 1.34 1.21
N VAL A 139 -3.75 1.42 0.92
CA VAL A 139 -3.18 2.35 -0.07
C VAL A 139 -3.70 2.07 -1.49
N ASP A 140 -3.91 0.82 -1.84
CA ASP A 140 -4.43 0.36 -3.12
C ASP A 140 -5.92 0.66 -3.23
N VAL A 141 -6.71 0.15 -2.27
CA VAL A 141 -8.15 0.38 -2.19
C VAL A 141 -8.50 1.88 -2.26
N LEU A 142 -7.82 2.72 -1.47
CA LEU A 142 -8.09 4.16 -1.45
C LEU A 142 -7.83 4.84 -2.79
N ARG A 143 -6.78 4.44 -3.53
CA ARG A 143 -6.49 4.98 -4.87
C ARG A 143 -7.54 4.57 -5.88
N ASP A 144 -7.93 3.30 -5.87
CA ASP A 144 -8.95 2.78 -6.78
C ASP A 144 -10.30 3.44 -6.51
N GLN A 145 -10.75 3.45 -5.27
CA GLN A 145 -12.01 4.06 -4.87
C GLN A 145 -12.02 5.58 -5.17
N GLY A 146 -10.89 6.24 -4.95
CA GLY A 146 -10.73 7.64 -5.32
C GLY A 146 -10.85 7.84 -6.83
N PHE A 147 -10.14 7.05 -7.64
CA PHE A 147 -10.20 7.13 -9.10
C PHE A 147 -11.62 6.91 -9.62
N LEU A 148 -12.28 5.85 -9.20
CA LEU A 148 -13.63 5.51 -9.63
C LEU A 148 -14.63 6.62 -9.26
N THR A 149 -14.55 7.12 -8.02
CA THR A 149 -15.37 8.26 -7.58
C THR A 149 -15.12 9.50 -8.45
N GLY A 150 -13.85 9.84 -8.71
CA GLY A 150 -13.47 10.98 -9.54
C GLY A 150 -13.89 10.85 -11.00
N PHE A 151 -13.91 9.64 -11.53
CA PHE A 151 -14.35 9.33 -12.88
C PHE A 151 -15.89 9.25 -13.02
N GLY A 152 -16.62 9.21 -11.91
CA GLY A 152 -18.08 9.12 -11.89
C GLY A 152 -18.60 7.67 -12.00
N ILE A 153 -17.91 6.73 -11.40
CA ILE A 153 -18.28 5.31 -11.30
C ILE A 153 -18.69 5.00 -9.86
N ASP A 154 -19.77 4.22 -9.69
CA ASP A 154 -20.21 3.73 -8.39
C ASP A 154 -19.22 2.70 -7.85
N THR A 155 -18.65 2.99 -6.70
CA THR A 155 -17.62 2.18 -6.06
C THR A 155 -18.15 1.01 -5.25
N LYS A 156 -19.46 0.87 -5.08
CA LYS A 156 -20.11 -0.16 -4.25
C LYS A 156 -19.57 -0.16 -2.80
N ASP A 157 -18.80 -1.17 -2.43
CA ASP A 157 -18.18 -1.25 -1.12
C ASP A 157 -16.83 -0.49 -1.11
N ILE A 158 -16.80 0.69 -0.51
CA ILE A 158 -15.61 1.56 -0.45
C ILE A 158 -14.40 0.94 0.28
N THR A 159 -14.56 -0.20 0.93
CA THR A 159 -13.50 -0.88 1.68
C THR A 159 -12.72 -1.91 0.87
N LYS A 160 -13.07 -2.11 -0.38
CA LYS A 160 -12.42 -3.08 -1.28
C LYS A 160 -12.49 -2.59 -2.73
N TRP A 161 -11.73 -3.22 -3.61
CA TRP A 161 -11.84 -3.08 -5.06
C TRP A 161 -12.32 -4.40 -5.69
N GLY A 162 -12.84 -4.32 -6.91
CA GLY A 162 -13.19 -5.50 -7.72
C GLY A 162 -14.62 -6.01 -7.52
N ASP A 163 -15.51 -5.25 -6.88
CA ASP A 163 -16.94 -5.53 -6.78
C ASP A 163 -17.80 -4.55 -7.59
N GLU A 164 -17.16 -3.67 -8.34
CA GLU A 164 -17.81 -2.76 -9.26
C GLU A 164 -18.43 -3.55 -10.42
N ASP A 165 -19.63 -3.14 -10.85
CA ASP A 165 -20.36 -3.72 -11.98
C ASP A 165 -20.53 -2.77 -13.17
N ASP A 166 -19.74 -1.69 -13.20
CA ASP A 166 -19.75 -0.72 -14.31
C ASP A 166 -19.17 -1.36 -15.58
N PRO A 167 -19.91 -1.35 -16.71
CA PRO A 167 -19.50 -2.02 -17.95
C PRO A 167 -18.23 -1.41 -18.57
N ARG A 168 -17.80 -0.23 -18.14
CA ARG A 168 -16.56 0.39 -18.61
C ARG A 168 -15.32 -0.25 -17.98
N ILE A 169 -15.46 -0.96 -16.85
CA ILE A 169 -14.35 -1.66 -16.20
C ILE A 169 -14.22 -3.06 -16.82
N VAL A 170 -13.16 -3.26 -17.61
CA VAL A 170 -12.91 -4.54 -18.30
C VAL A 170 -12.28 -5.59 -17.39
N GLY A 171 -11.76 -5.21 -16.26
CA GLY A 171 -11.27 -6.11 -15.21
C GLY A 171 -10.27 -5.49 -14.29
N ASN A 172 -10.00 -6.27 -13.24
CA ASN A 172 -9.02 -6.03 -12.20
C ASN A 172 -7.95 -7.12 -12.27
N GLU A 173 -6.67 -6.74 -12.29
CA GLU A 173 -5.53 -7.68 -12.24
C GLU A 173 -4.48 -7.17 -11.26
N THR A 174 -3.80 -8.10 -10.58
CA THR A 174 -2.79 -7.76 -9.59
C THR A 174 -1.39 -7.72 -10.20
N THR A 175 -0.60 -6.73 -9.78
CA THR A 175 0.75 -6.46 -10.29
C THR A 175 1.86 -6.92 -9.35
N ASN A 176 1.52 -7.23 -8.09
CA ASN A 176 2.47 -7.47 -7.00
C ASN A 176 3.49 -6.33 -6.82
N GLY A 177 3.11 -5.11 -7.22
CA GLY A 177 3.91 -3.89 -7.06
C GLY A 177 5.25 -3.90 -7.80
N ASN A 178 5.36 -4.61 -8.93
CA ASN A 178 6.59 -4.69 -9.72
C ASN A 178 6.33 -4.63 -11.23
N GLU A 179 7.38 -4.34 -12.00
CA GLU A 179 7.28 -4.11 -13.46
C GLU A 179 6.81 -5.35 -14.23
N GLU A 180 7.30 -6.54 -13.88
CA GLU A 180 6.91 -7.80 -14.54
C GLU A 180 5.44 -8.11 -14.26
N GLY A 181 5.01 -7.98 -13.02
CA GLY A 181 3.61 -8.15 -12.63
C GLY A 181 2.69 -7.17 -13.34
N GLY A 182 3.09 -5.89 -13.43
CA GLY A 182 2.33 -4.86 -14.17
C GLY A 182 2.18 -5.20 -15.65
N ARG A 183 3.26 -5.63 -16.31
CA ARG A 183 3.21 -6.07 -17.71
C ARG A 183 2.27 -7.26 -17.88
N ASN A 184 2.45 -8.31 -17.09
CA ASN A 184 1.65 -9.53 -17.19
C ASN A 184 0.16 -9.26 -16.91
N ALA A 185 -0.15 -8.40 -15.93
CA ALA A 185 -1.51 -7.99 -15.64
C ALA A 185 -2.15 -7.21 -16.80
N MET A 186 -1.42 -6.27 -17.40
CA MET A 186 -1.92 -5.51 -18.55
C MET A 186 -2.09 -6.39 -19.80
N GLU A 187 -1.18 -7.32 -20.08
CA GLU A 187 -1.32 -8.28 -21.18
C GLU A 187 -2.60 -9.11 -21.05
N LYS A 188 -2.95 -9.57 -19.84
CA LYS A 188 -4.20 -10.28 -19.60
C LYS A 188 -5.44 -9.43 -19.83
N LEU A 189 -5.40 -8.15 -19.39
CA LEU A 189 -6.53 -7.22 -19.57
C LEU A 189 -6.75 -6.87 -21.04
N LEU A 190 -5.67 -6.70 -21.82
CA LEU A 190 -5.75 -6.46 -23.25
C LEU A 190 -6.34 -7.64 -24.05
N GLN A 191 -6.24 -8.87 -23.53
CA GLN A 191 -6.82 -10.05 -24.18
C GLN A 191 -8.34 -10.18 -23.93
N LYS A 192 -8.89 -9.40 -23.00
CA LYS A 192 -10.34 -9.41 -22.66
C LYS A 192 -11.17 -8.48 -23.57
N ASN A 193 -10.52 -7.70 -24.45
CA ASN A 193 -11.15 -6.73 -25.35
C ASN A 193 -10.97 -7.08 -26.82
#